data_ec39e192ee5ae0e87a80fccef10eeaf8
#
_entry.id   ec39e192ee5ae0e87a80fccef10eeaf8
#
_cell.length_a   1.000
_cell.length_b   1.000
_cell.length_c   1.000
_cell.angle_alpha   90.00
_cell.angle_beta   90.00
_cell.angle_gamma   90.00
#
_symmetry.space_group_name_H-M   'P 1'
#
loop_
_entity.id
_entity.type
_entity.pdbx_description
1 polymer ?
#
loop_
_entity_poly.entity_id
_entity_poly.type
_entity_poly.pdbx_seq_one_letter_code
_entity_poly.pdbx_strand_id
1 'polypeptide(L)'
;MVALLLGTAALPSFARKKKTKEVKTAVETPQLPANDRKRFDYFFLEAIRQQNAGNLSAAFELLEHARRINPQAAEVYFYESMYYSKMKQDSIALACMEKSVALNPENQTFSERLAQYYIGTQQFDKAIDAYESIYVHNHENTDALRILLQLYQQGNNYEKMLCTLGRIEKEEGESEQLALSKMRIYEMMGDAKSAYTALKTLSDTHPLDMAYKTMLGNWLMQHDQQKEAYKLFTDVLKEEPDNAYAESSLYDYYNATHQEAEARKMLDRILLGNTTPVDTKLVMIRSFIQDNERNGADSTQVLALFDKMLQMPKPSSDIAAMRAAYMSLKEMPKDTINQAFEKVLEIAPDNVEARLQLVQNLWDDKKYDKVIEMTDQAQAYNPDEMVFYYFGGMAHYLKGDDDKTLDTFRKGVAQVNEKSSPELVSDLYMIMGDILNKKGLEKESYAAYDSCLQWKDDNIPALNNYAYYISLKGENLHKAEQMSYKTIKAEPKNGTYLDTYAWILFMEERYHEAKIYMDQAIANMDSTETSNVVLEHAGDIYAMNGLTDEAMKYWKKSYDGGNKTDAMELKLKYKKYIPEEKAEKMTDMYSTERYAVKKKTIKRKTRR
;
A
#
# COMPACT_ATOMS: atom_id res chain seq x y z
N MET A 1 -15.01 -11.30 -13.50
CA MET A 1 -14.63 -11.89 -12.21
C MET A 1 -15.21 -11.00 -11.12
N VAL A 2 -16.47 -11.24 -10.71
CA VAL A 2 -17.17 -10.40 -9.72
C VAL A 2 -17.11 -11.15 -8.40
N ALA A 3 -16.26 -10.67 -7.48
CA ALA A 3 -16.18 -11.18 -6.13
C ALA A 3 -17.43 -10.71 -5.35
N LEU A 4 -18.28 -11.65 -4.94
CA LEU A 4 -19.36 -11.40 -3.98
C LEU A 4 -18.72 -11.19 -2.59
N LEU A 5 -18.56 -9.95 -2.19
CA LEU A 5 -18.30 -9.57 -0.81
C LEU A 5 -19.61 -9.70 -0.02
N LEU A 6 -19.80 -10.84 0.66
CA LEU A 6 -20.74 -10.93 1.77
C LEU A 6 -20.05 -10.30 2.98
N GLY A 7 -20.42 -9.06 3.28
CA GLY A 7 -19.96 -8.36 4.46
C GLY A 7 -20.38 -9.10 5.73
N THR A 8 -19.41 -9.48 6.55
CA THR A 8 -19.64 -9.98 7.91
C THR A 8 -20.02 -8.82 8.82
N ALA A 9 -21.31 -8.49 8.88
CA ALA A 9 -21.82 -7.65 9.95
C ALA A 9 -22.07 -8.53 11.18
N ALA A 10 -21.27 -8.35 12.22
CA ALA A 10 -21.52 -8.94 13.53
C ALA A 10 -22.77 -8.30 14.14
N LEU A 11 -23.83 -9.08 14.30
CA LEU A 11 -25.02 -8.69 15.06
C LEU A 11 -24.91 -9.22 16.51
N PRO A 12 -25.39 -8.45 17.50
CA PRO A 12 -25.32 -8.84 18.89
C PRO A 12 -26.31 -9.97 19.20
N SER A 13 -25.81 -11.01 19.89
CA SER A 13 -26.61 -12.14 20.35
C SER A 13 -27.59 -11.72 21.44
N PHE A 14 -28.88 -11.78 21.16
CA PHE A 14 -29.92 -11.77 22.20
C PHE A 14 -30.14 -13.19 22.70
N ALA A 15 -29.61 -13.46 23.87
CA ALA A 15 -29.87 -14.72 24.58
C ALA A 15 -31.33 -14.80 25.04
N ARG A 16 -32.15 -15.61 24.38
CA ARG A 16 -33.49 -15.97 24.83
C ARG A 16 -33.46 -17.37 25.47
N LYS A 17 -33.52 -17.42 26.80
CA LYS A 17 -33.67 -18.68 27.54
C LYS A 17 -34.95 -19.38 27.12
N LYS A 18 -34.88 -20.54 26.47
CA LYS A 18 -35.96 -21.49 26.31
C LYS A 18 -35.65 -22.80 27.06
N LYS A 19 -36.65 -23.30 27.76
CA LYS A 19 -36.63 -24.54 28.53
C LYS A 19 -36.38 -25.74 27.62
N THR A 20 -35.33 -26.47 27.91
CA THR A 20 -35.01 -27.77 27.29
C THR A 20 -36.00 -28.84 27.74
N LYS A 21 -36.63 -29.51 26.76
CA LYS A 21 -37.25 -30.82 26.95
C LYS A 21 -36.16 -31.87 26.72
N GLU A 22 -35.86 -32.62 27.77
CA GLU A 22 -34.99 -33.80 27.69
C GLU A 22 -35.63 -34.87 26.78
N VAL A 23 -34.94 -35.25 25.72
CA VAL A 23 -35.17 -36.51 25.00
C VAL A 23 -34.00 -37.42 25.33
N LYS A 24 -34.31 -38.43 26.17
CA LYS A 24 -33.37 -39.50 26.54
C LYS A 24 -33.35 -40.55 25.41
N THR A 25 -32.21 -40.74 24.77
CA THR A 25 -31.72 -42.04 24.31
C THR A 25 -30.21 -42.04 24.49
N ALA A 26 -29.80 -42.43 25.71
CA ALA A 26 -28.41 -42.67 26.01
C ALA A 26 -28.00 -44.01 25.39
N VAL A 27 -27.07 -43.99 24.43
CA VAL A 27 -26.24 -45.15 24.13
C VAL A 27 -25.39 -45.41 25.35
N GLU A 28 -25.61 -46.56 26.06
CA GLU A 28 -24.82 -46.99 27.22
C GLU A 28 -23.37 -47.20 26.77
N THR A 29 -22.54 -46.20 26.92
CA THR A 29 -21.09 -46.38 26.87
C THR A 29 -20.63 -47.25 28.01
N PRO A 30 -19.79 -48.29 27.81
CA PRO A 30 -19.27 -49.12 28.88
C PRO A 30 -18.66 -48.25 29.99
N GLN A 31 -19.24 -48.29 31.19
CA GLN A 31 -18.73 -47.48 32.32
C GLN A 31 -17.35 -48.00 32.72
N LEU A 32 -16.36 -47.13 32.62
CA LEU A 32 -15.01 -47.39 33.16
C LEU A 32 -15.07 -47.76 34.63
N PRO A 33 -14.26 -48.71 35.10
CA PRO A 33 -14.07 -48.97 36.54
C PRO A 33 -13.79 -47.66 37.27
N ALA A 34 -14.35 -47.50 38.48
CA ALA A 34 -14.28 -46.22 39.20
C ALA A 34 -12.86 -45.67 39.39
N ASN A 35 -11.87 -46.55 39.51
CA ASN A 35 -10.46 -46.15 39.61
C ASN A 35 -9.89 -45.65 38.29
N ASP A 36 -10.22 -46.30 37.17
CA ASP A 36 -9.75 -45.88 35.84
C ASP A 36 -10.44 -44.61 35.40
N ARG A 37 -11.71 -44.36 35.80
CA ARG A 37 -12.39 -43.10 35.59
C ARG A 37 -11.69 -41.94 36.29
N LYS A 38 -11.30 -42.11 37.58
CA LYS A 38 -10.56 -41.06 38.31
C LYS A 38 -9.20 -40.76 37.68
N ARG A 39 -8.51 -41.81 37.21
CA ARG A 39 -7.22 -41.65 36.52
C ARG A 39 -7.40 -40.95 35.18
N PHE A 40 -8.42 -41.33 34.40
CA PHE A 40 -8.76 -40.67 33.13
C PHE A 40 -9.06 -39.18 33.35
N ASP A 41 -9.97 -38.85 34.28
CA ASP A 41 -10.35 -37.49 34.61
C ASP A 41 -9.13 -36.66 35.01
N TYR A 42 -8.22 -37.23 35.82
CA TYR A 42 -6.99 -36.55 36.21
C TYR A 42 -6.09 -36.22 35.01
N PHE A 43 -5.77 -37.21 34.16
CA PHE A 43 -4.90 -36.98 33.01
C PHE A 43 -5.52 -36.05 31.98
N PHE A 44 -6.81 -36.19 31.74
CA PHE A 44 -7.50 -35.34 30.77
C PHE A 44 -7.57 -33.87 31.26
N LEU A 45 -7.99 -33.63 32.48
CA LEU A 45 -8.08 -32.28 33.05
C LEU A 45 -6.70 -31.63 33.17
N GLU A 46 -5.68 -32.41 33.54
CA GLU A 46 -4.31 -31.92 33.60
C GLU A 46 -3.78 -31.59 32.18
N ALA A 47 -4.12 -32.36 31.16
CA ALA A 47 -3.80 -32.04 29.78
C ALA A 47 -4.39 -30.70 29.37
N ILE A 48 -5.65 -30.43 29.67
CA ILE A 48 -6.32 -29.15 29.40
C ILE A 48 -5.63 -28.01 30.17
N ARG A 49 -5.24 -28.23 31.43
CA ARG A 49 -4.51 -27.24 32.23
C ARG A 49 -3.15 -26.90 31.59
N GLN A 50 -2.39 -27.90 31.16
CA GLN A 50 -1.09 -27.72 30.51
C GLN A 50 -1.25 -27.01 29.16
N GLN A 51 -2.28 -27.35 28.40
CA GLN A 51 -2.61 -26.65 27.13
C GLN A 51 -2.86 -25.16 27.39
N ASN A 52 -3.67 -24.82 28.40
CA ASN A 52 -3.96 -23.42 28.74
C ASN A 52 -2.73 -22.67 29.28
N ALA A 53 -1.77 -23.39 29.85
CA ALA A 53 -0.48 -22.85 30.28
C ALA A 53 0.56 -22.74 29.15
N GLY A 54 0.21 -23.17 27.92
CA GLY A 54 1.12 -23.14 26.78
C GLY A 54 2.11 -24.32 26.69
N ASN A 55 2.05 -25.29 27.62
CA ASN A 55 2.94 -26.45 27.67
C ASN A 55 2.44 -27.57 26.75
N LEU A 56 2.51 -27.33 25.43
CA LEU A 56 1.85 -28.17 24.41
C LEU A 56 2.35 -29.60 24.37
N SER A 57 3.65 -29.87 24.56
CA SER A 57 4.21 -31.23 24.58
C SER A 57 3.71 -32.02 25.76
N ALA A 58 3.73 -31.45 26.97
CA ALA A 58 3.20 -32.10 28.19
C ALA A 58 1.68 -32.38 28.08
N ALA A 59 0.93 -31.45 27.51
CA ALA A 59 -0.50 -31.63 27.26
C ALA A 59 -0.77 -32.80 26.31
N PHE A 60 0.00 -32.94 25.25
CA PHE A 60 -0.16 -34.03 24.27
C PHE A 60 0.17 -35.41 24.90
N GLU A 61 1.27 -35.54 25.66
CA GLU A 61 1.61 -36.78 26.37
C GLU A 61 0.51 -37.19 27.37
N LEU A 62 -0.08 -36.23 28.08
CA LEU A 62 -1.18 -36.47 29.01
C LEU A 62 -2.45 -36.92 28.28
N LEU A 63 -2.74 -36.38 27.10
CA LEU A 63 -3.85 -36.87 26.26
C LEU A 63 -3.63 -38.31 25.80
N GLU A 64 -2.41 -38.68 25.38
CA GLU A 64 -2.09 -40.06 25.05
C GLU A 64 -2.27 -41.01 26.25
N HIS A 65 -1.90 -40.58 27.45
CA HIS A 65 -2.18 -41.36 28.67
C HIS A 65 -3.67 -41.51 28.93
N ALA A 66 -4.44 -40.43 28.78
CA ALA A 66 -5.91 -40.48 28.92
C ALA A 66 -6.54 -41.44 27.90
N ARG A 67 -6.08 -41.39 26.62
CA ARG A 67 -6.53 -42.32 25.57
C ARG A 67 -6.28 -43.78 25.88
N ARG A 68 -5.10 -44.12 26.46
CA ARG A 68 -4.80 -45.51 26.87
C ARG A 68 -5.72 -46.01 27.97
N ILE A 69 -6.19 -45.15 28.86
CA ILE A 69 -7.12 -45.49 29.93
C ILE A 69 -8.55 -45.60 29.39
N ASN A 70 -8.95 -44.64 28.53
CA ASN A 70 -10.27 -44.62 27.91
C ASN A 70 -10.19 -44.46 26.39
N PRO A 71 -10.05 -45.55 25.62
CA PRO A 71 -10.04 -45.50 24.16
C PRO A 71 -11.39 -45.10 23.53
N GLN A 72 -12.43 -44.91 24.30
CA GLN A 72 -13.77 -44.52 23.84
C GLN A 72 -14.10 -43.05 24.18
N ALA A 73 -13.14 -42.29 24.72
CA ALA A 73 -13.30 -40.88 25.03
C ALA A 73 -13.20 -40.02 23.76
N ALA A 74 -14.34 -39.61 23.23
CA ALA A 74 -14.43 -38.80 22.01
C ALA A 74 -13.62 -37.47 22.11
N GLU A 75 -13.68 -36.85 23.28
CA GLU A 75 -12.99 -35.60 23.59
C GLU A 75 -11.47 -35.70 23.46
N VAL A 76 -10.88 -36.86 23.82
CA VAL A 76 -9.43 -37.04 23.69
C VAL A 76 -8.99 -37.00 22.22
N TYR A 77 -9.70 -37.74 21.37
CA TYR A 77 -9.43 -37.71 19.92
C TYR A 77 -9.63 -36.34 19.31
N PHE A 78 -10.62 -35.60 19.79
CA PHE A 78 -10.85 -34.22 19.36
C PHE A 78 -9.63 -33.32 19.65
N TYR A 79 -9.13 -33.36 20.89
CA TYR A 79 -7.95 -32.57 21.24
C TYR A 79 -6.68 -33.08 20.55
N GLU A 80 -6.45 -34.40 20.49
CA GLU A 80 -5.31 -34.96 19.76
C GLU A 80 -5.28 -34.52 18.27
N SER A 81 -6.44 -34.43 17.63
CA SER A 81 -6.52 -33.96 16.23
C SER A 81 -5.95 -32.55 16.06
N MET A 82 -6.15 -31.67 17.04
CA MET A 82 -5.62 -30.31 17.02
C MET A 82 -4.08 -30.28 17.10
N TYR A 83 -3.49 -31.20 17.88
CA TYR A 83 -2.03 -31.33 17.98
C TYR A 83 -1.44 -31.91 16.70
N TYR A 84 -2.02 -32.97 16.15
CA TYR A 84 -1.57 -33.56 14.89
C TYR A 84 -1.67 -32.56 13.73
N SER A 85 -2.70 -31.75 13.69
CA SER A 85 -2.81 -30.67 12.69
C SER A 85 -1.69 -29.62 12.84
N LYS A 86 -1.35 -29.20 14.08
CA LYS A 86 -0.21 -28.30 14.32
C LYS A 86 1.12 -28.93 13.93
N MET A 87 1.26 -30.23 14.06
CA MET A 87 2.43 -31.00 13.63
C MET A 87 2.45 -31.27 12.11
N LYS A 88 1.48 -30.76 11.37
CA LYS A 88 1.31 -31.00 9.91
C LYS A 88 1.15 -32.49 9.56
N GLN A 89 0.59 -33.27 10.47
CA GLN A 89 0.25 -34.68 10.27
C GLN A 89 -1.24 -34.83 9.95
N ASP A 90 -1.64 -34.24 8.82
CA ASP A 90 -3.05 -34.03 8.46
C ASP A 90 -3.85 -35.32 8.37
N SER A 91 -3.25 -36.42 7.86
CA SER A 91 -3.94 -37.70 7.77
C SER A 91 -4.30 -38.28 9.15
N ILE A 92 -3.42 -38.10 10.15
CA ILE A 92 -3.66 -38.59 11.51
C ILE A 92 -4.67 -37.65 12.21
N ALA A 93 -4.53 -36.35 12.02
CA ALA A 93 -5.47 -35.35 12.54
C ALA A 93 -6.91 -35.64 12.06
N LEU A 94 -7.08 -35.93 10.75
CA LEU A 94 -8.38 -36.30 10.18
C LEU A 94 -8.91 -37.58 10.80
N ALA A 95 -8.11 -38.65 10.89
CA ALA A 95 -8.52 -39.92 11.49
C ALA A 95 -8.97 -39.75 12.96
N CYS A 96 -8.28 -38.93 13.73
CA CYS A 96 -8.66 -38.57 15.09
C CYS A 96 -10.01 -37.82 15.14
N MET A 97 -10.20 -36.85 14.24
CA MET A 97 -11.42 -36.07 14.16
C MET A 97 -12.62 -36.93 13.75
N GLU A 98 -12.47 -37.80 12.73
CA GLU A 98 -13.50 -38.78 12.32
C GLU A 98 -13.84 -39.75 13.48
N LYS A 99 -12.80 -40.16 14.23
CA LYS A 99 -13.01 -41.03 15.39
C LYS A 99 -13.77 -40.31 16.52
N SER A 100 -13.47 -39.04 16.79
CA SER A 100 -14.19 -38.26 17.80
C SER A 100 -15.67 -38.12 17.49
N VAL A 101 -16.03 -37.83 16.25
CA VAL A 101 -17.42 -37.74 15.79
C VAL A 101 -18.11 -39.10 15.83
N ALA A 102 -17.43 -40.18 15.41
CA ALA A 102 -17.99 -41.55 15.48
C ALA A 102 -18.29 -42.01 16.91
N LEU A 103 -17.49 -41.57 17.88
CA LEU A 103 -17.70 -41.88 19.31
C LEU A 103 -18.76 -41.01 19.97
N ASN A 104 -18.96 -39.78 19.51
CA ASN A 104 -19.98 -38.87 20.02
C ASN A 104 -20.62 -38.06 18.91
N PRO A 105 -21.51 -38.67 18.11
CA PRO A 105 -22.15 -38.03 16.97
C PRO A 105 -23.11 -36.89 17.34
N GLU A 106 -23.60 -36.87 18.60
CA GLU A 106 -24.46 -35.81 19.10
C GLU A 106 -23.70 -34.51 19.42
N ASN A 107 -22.38 -34.58 19.49
CA ASN A 107 -21.57 -33.39 19.78
C ASN A 107 -21.40 -32.53 18.53
N GLN A 108 -22.21 -31.48 18.45
CA GLN A 108 -22.23 -30.55 17.32
C GLN A 108 -20.85 -29.92 17.07
N THR A 109 -20.12 -29.57 18.12
CA THR A 109 -18.77 -28.96 17.98
C THR A 109 -17.79 -29.89 17.26
N PHE A 110 -17.85 -31.22 17.55
CA PHE A 110 -16.98 -32.19 16.87
C PHE A 110 -17.35 -32.31 15.40
N SER A 111 -18.65 -32.38 15.10
CA SER A 111 -19.17 -32.47 13.73
C SER A 111 -18.85 -31.23 12.90
N GLU A 112 -19.02 -30.03 13.47
CA GLU A 112 -18.66 -28.78 12.81
C GLU A 112 -17.15 -28.68 12.54
N ARG A 113 -16.32 -29.10 13.49
CA ARG A 113 -14.87 -29.08 13.31
C ARG A 113 -14.41 -30.07 12.23
N LEU A 114 -15.01 -31.27 12.19
CA LEU A 114 -14.75 -32.25 11.14
C LEU A 114 -15.15 -31.69 9.75
N ALA A 115 -16.32 -31.08 9.67
CA ALA A 115 -16.79 -30.47 8.44
C ALA A 115 -15.87 -29.33 7.94
N GLN A 116 -15.41 -28.48 8.87
CA GLN A 116 -14.40 -27.44 8.57
C GLN A 116 -13.07 -28.04 8.10
N TYR A 117 -12.65 -29.17 8.67
CA TYR A 117 -11.44 -29.86 8.27
C TYR A 117 -11.56 -30.42 6.84
N TYR A 118 -12.73 -30.97 6.47
CA TYR A 118 -13.00 -31.39 5.10
C TYR A 118 -12.93 -30.22 4.12
N ILE A 119 -13.42 -29.03 4.49
CA ILE A 119 -13.27 -27.82 3.66
C ILE A 119 -11.79 -27.47 3.49
N GLY A 120 -11.03 -27.43 4.58
CA GLY A 120 -9.61 -27.10 4.57
C GLY A 120 -8.74 -28.05 3.73
N THR A 121 -9.16 -29.31 3.64
CA THR A 121 -8.50 -30.35 2.81
C THR A 121 -9.15 -30.55 1.44
N GLN A 122 -10.04 -29.64 1.04
CA GLN A 122 -10.78 -29.64 -0.25
C GLN A 122 -11.60 -30.91 -0.53
N GLN A 123 -12.03 -31.62 0.52
CA GLN A 123 -12.93 -32.76 0.45
C GLN A 123 -14.39 -32.27 0.50
N PHE A 124 -14.80 -31.48 -0.50
CA PHE A 124 -16.08 -30.74 -0.49
C PHE A 124 -17.31 -31.62 -0.40
N ASP A 125 -17.32 -32.80 -1.03
CA ASP A 125 -18.43 -33.73 -0.93
C ASP A 125 -18.66 -34.20 0.52
N LYS A 126 -17.58 -34.55 1.22
CA LYS A 126 -17.66 -34.94 2.63
C LYS A 126 -18.06 -33.77 3.53
N ALA A 127 -17.61 -32.56 3.20
CA ALA A 127 -18.01 -31.36 3.92
C ALA A 127 -19.52 -31.11 3.76
N ILE A 128 -20.05 -31.28 2.55
CA ILE A 128 -21.49 -31.17 2.28
C ILE A 128 -22.27 -32.22 3.11
N ASP A 129 -21.87 -33.49 3.07
CA ASP A 129 -22.53 -34.55 3.82
C ASP A 129 -22.52 -34.26 5.33
N ALA A 130 -21.39 -33.76 5.86
CA ALA A 130 -21.26 -33.40 7.25
C ALA A 130 -22.20 -32.24 7.65
N TYR A 131 -22.24 -31.14 6.84
CA TYR A 131 -23.12 -30.02 7.14
C TYR A 131 -24.62 -30.35 6.93
N GLU A 132 -24.97 -31.21 5.96
CA GLU A 132 -26.33 -31.74 5.83
C GLU A 132 -26.71 -32.53 7.10
N SER A 133 -25.81 -33.37 7.62
CA SER A 133 -26.04 -34.11 8.88
C SER A 133 -26.20 -33.17 10.07
N ILE A 134 -25.35 -32.13 10.19
CA ILE A 134 -25.47 -31.12 11.26
C ILE A 134 -26.84 -30.46 11.24
N TYR A 135 -27.33 -30.04 10.06
CA TYR A 135 -28.64 -29.43 9.94
C TYR A 135 -29.79 -30.40 10.25
N VAL A 136 -29.67 -31.66 9.85
CA VAL A 136 -30.69 -32.70 10.15
C VAL A 136 -30.81 -32.91 11.65
N HIS A 137 -29.72 -32.90 12.41
CA HIS A 137 -29.73 -33.04 13.88
C HIS A 137 -30.16 -31.77 14.60
N ASN A 138 -29.93 -30.61 14.01
CA ASN A 138 -30.29 -29.31 14.57
C ASN A 138 -30.80 -28.35 13.50
N HIS A 139 -32.12 -28.36 13.27
CA HIS A 139 -32.75 -27.48 12.28
C HIS A 139 -32.65 -25.98 12.60
N GLU A 140 -32.39 -25.60 13.85
CA GLU A 140 -32.18 -24.20 14.24
C GLU A 140 -30.79 -23.69 13.83
N ASN A 141 -29.88 -24.57 13.40
CA ASN A 141 -28.55 -24.20 12.93
C ASN A 141 -28.58 -23.75 11.46
N THR A 142 -29.06 -22.52 11.24
CA THR A 142 -29.11 -21.93 9.89
C THR A 142 -27.72 -21.57 9.35
N ASP A 143 -26.71 -21.47 10.20
CA ASP A 143 -25.31 -21.25 9.76
C ASP A 143 -24.79 -22.44 8.96
N ALA A 144 -25.20 -23.68 9.29
CA ALA A 144 -24.90 -24.85 8.48
C ALA A 144 -25.46 -24.74 7.06
N LEU A 145 -26.68 -24.19 6.91
CA LEU A 145 -27.29 -23.94 5.60
C LEU A 145 -26.55 -22.87 4.79
N ARG A 146 -26.03 -21.82 5.47
CA ARG A 146 -25.23 -20.78 4.80
C ARG A 146 -23.92 -21.34 4.25
N ILE A 147 -23.28 -22.23 5.00
CA ILE A 147 -22.07 -22.91 4.54
C ILE A 147 -22.37 -23.87 3.38
N LEU A 148 -23.48 -24.64 3.48
CA LEU A 148 -23.96 -25.49 2.38
C LEU A 148 -24.20 -24.67 1.11
N LEU A 149 -24.81 -23.50 1.23
CA LEU A 149 -25.05 -22.61 0.10
C LEU A 149 -23.72 -22.21 -0.59
N GLN A 150 -22.66 -21.90 0.18
CA GLN A 150 -21.34 -21.59 -0.36
C GLN A 150 -20.69 -22.81 -1.04
N LEU A 151 -20.80 -23.99 -0.43
CA LEU A 151 -20.26 -25.23 -1.00
C LEU A 151 -20.97 -25.60 -2.30
N TYR A 152 -22.29 -25.48 -2.35
CA TYR A 152 -23.07 -25.73 -3.57
C TYR A 152 -22.79 -24.69 -4.66
N GLN A 153 -22.53 -23.44 -4.27
CA GLN A 153 -22.12 -22.38 -5.21
C GLN A 153 -20.76 -22.71 -5.84
N GLN A 154 -19.81 -23.18 -5.05
CA GLN A 154 -18.50 -23.58 -5.57
C GLN A 154 -18.58 -24.75 -6.57
N GLY A 155 -19.54 -25.67 -6.35
CA GLY A 155 -19.85 -26.77 -7.26
C GLY A 155 -20.81 -26.42 -8.39
N ASN A 156 -21.27 -25.15 -8.50
CA ASN A 156 -22.30 -24.70 -9.45
C ASN A 156 -23.61 -25.52 -9.37
N ASN A 157 -23.95 -26.05 -8.19
CA ASN A 157 -25.15 -26.85 -8.00
C ASN A 157 -26.35 -25.95 -7.64
N TYR A 158 -26.89 -25.29 -8.65
CA TYR A 158 -27.94 -24.29 -8.51
C TYR A 158 -29.26 -24.86 -7.92
N GLU A 159 -29.60 -26.09 -8.26
CA GLU A 159 -30.80 -26.75 -7.69
C GLU A 159 -30.67 -26.92 -6.17
N LYS A 160 -29.51 -27.38 -5.71
CA LYS A 160 -29.24 -27.52 -4.28
C LYS A 160 -29.18 -26.16 -3.56
N MET A 161 -28.65 -25.14 -4.24
CA MET A 161 -28.68 -23.76 -3.72
C MET A 161 -30.12 -23.29 -3.51
N LEU A 162 -31.01 -23.45 -4.50
CA LEU A 162 -32.44 -23.08 -4.35
C LEU A 162 -33.12 -23.85 -3.22
N CYS A 163 -32.86 -25.16 -3.13
CA CYS A 163 -33.39 -25.98 -2.04
C CYS A 163 -32.91 -25.48 -0.67
N THR A 164 -31.63 -25.10 -0.56
CA THR A 164 -31.04 -24.61 0.66
C THR A 164 -31.61 -23.24 1.06
N LEU A 165 -31.81 -22.34 0.09
CA LEU A 165 -32.50 -21.06 0.32
C LEU A 165 -33.93 -21.25 0.79
N GLY A 166 -34.65 -22.25 0.25
CA GLY A 166 -35.98 -22.60 0.73
C GLY A 166 -36.01 -23.13 2.17
N ARG A 167 -34.96 -23.83 2.59
CA ARG A 167 -34.81 -24.25 3.99
C ARG A 167 -34.53 -23.05 4.91
N ILE A 168 -33.65 -22.13 4.50
CA ILE A 168 -33.38 -20.89 5.26
C ILE A 168 -34.66 -20.07 5.41
N GLU A 169 -35.40 -19.89 4.33
CA GLU A 169 -36.67 -19.16 4.34
C GLU A 169 -37.72 -19.78 5.28
N LYS A 170 -37.74 -21.10 5.37
CA LYS A 170 -38.64 -21.82 6.28
C LYS A 170 -38.31 -21.58 7.75
N GLU A 171 -37.03 -21.48 8.10
CA GLU A 171 -36.56 -21.31 9.49
C GLU A 171 -36.53 -19.84 9.89
N GLU A 172 -36.09 -18.94 9.01
CA GLU A 172 -35.90 -17.51 9.30
C GLU A 172 -37.07 -16.62 8.82
N GLY A 173 -37.90 -17.13 7.93
CA GLY A 173 -38.95 -16.38 7.26
C GLY A 173 -38.50 -15.82 5.91
N GLU A 174 -39.49 -15.26 5.17
CA GLU A 174 -39.23 -14.56 3.92
C GLU A 174 -38.39 -13.30 4.16
N SER A 175 -37.40 -13.04 3.29
CA SER A 175 -36.63 -11.82 3.28
C SER A 175 -36.29 -11.38 1.85
N GLU A 176 -36.14 -10.08 1.67
CA GLU A 176 -35.72 -9.48 0.40
C GLU A 176 -34.43 -10.09 -0.13
N GLN A 177 -33.45 -10.31 0.75
CA GLN A 177 -32.17 -10.89 0.40
C GLN A 177 -32.30 -12.32 -0.14
N LEU A 178 -33.21 -13.12 0.44
CA LEU A 178 -33.50 -14.47 -0.03
C LEU A 178 -34.18 -14.45 -1.40
N ALA A 179 -35.15 -13.56 -1.60
CA ALA A 179 -35.85 -13.40 -2.88
C ALA A 179 -34.90 -13.00 -4.01
N LEU A 180 -34.03 -12.01 -3.76
CA LEU A 180 -32.98 -11.58 -4.70
C LEU A 180 -31.96 -12.68 -4.99
N SER A 181 -31.58 -13.46 -3.96
CA SER A 181 -30.68 -14.60 -4.13
C SER A 181 -31.29 -15.69 -5.00
N LYS A 182 -32.55 -16.02 -4.79
CA LYS A 182 -33.27 -16.96 -5.64
C LYS A 182 -33.35 -16.47 -7.09
N MET A 183 -33.69 -15.19 -7.29
CA MET A 183 -33.73 -14.58 -8.62
C MET A 183 -32.40 -14.73 -9.35
N ARG A 184 -31.28 -14.39 -8.70
CA ARG A 184 -29.95 -14.53 -9.30
C ARG A 184 -29.60 -15.98 -9.66
N ILE A 185 -29.99 -16.94 -8.83
CA ILE A 185 -29.78 -18.36 -9.14
C ILE A 185 -30.58 -18.79 -10.35
N TYR A 186 -31.87 -18.38 -10.46
CA TYR A 186 -32.66 -18.64 -11.64
C TYR A 186 -32.04 -18.05 -12.91
N GLU A 187 -31.47 -16.84 -12.84
CA GLU A 187 -30.69 -16.26 -13.94
C GLU A 187 -29.48 -17.13 -14.33
N MET A 188 -28.72 -17.60 -13.35
CA MET A 188 -27.57 -18.49 -13.61
C MET A 188 -27.99 -19.84 -14.23
N MET A 189 -29.19 -20.30 -13.94
CA MET A 189 -29.80 -21.50 -14.54
C MET A 189 -30.38 -21.25 -15.94
N GLY A 190 -30.49 -19.98 -16.35
CA GLY A 190 -31.20 -19.60 -17.60
C GLY A 190 -32.73 -19.70 -17.50
N ASP A 191 -33.27 -19.84 -16.27
CA ASP A 191 -34.73 -19.86 -16.03
C ASP A 191 -35.27 -18.44 -15.85
N ALA A 192 -35.34 -17.71 -16.95
CA ALA A 192 -35.83 -16.34 -16.98
C ALA A 192 -37.25 -16.20 -16.44
N LYS A 193 -38.10 -17.25 -16.60
CA LYS A 193 -39.47 -17.20 -16.11
C LYS A 193 -39.55 -17.21 -14.60
N SER A 194 -38.78 -18.06 -13.93
CA SER A 194 -38.72 -18.12 -12.47
C SER A 194 -38.03 -16.90 -11.89
N ALA A 195 -36.97 -16.38 -12.54
CA ALA A 195 -36.31 -15.14 -12.18
C ALA A 195 -37.28 -13.95 -12.22
N TYR A 196 -38.01 -13.78 -13.31
CA TYR A 196 -39.06 -12.76 -13.44
C TYR A 196 -40.11 -12.88 -12.34
N THR A 197 -40.61 -14.10 -12.09
CA THR A 197 -41.65 -14.34 -11.09
C THR A 197 -41.16 -13.95 -9.69
N ALA A 198 -39.95 -14.34 -9.34
CA ALA A 198 -39.36 -13.98 -8.05
C ALA A 198 -39.23 -12.46 -7.86
N LEU A 199 -38.70 -11.77 -8.87
CA LEU A 199 -38.52 -10.31 -8.82
C LEU A 199 -39.88 -9.56 -8.87
N LYS A 200 -40.82 -10.06 -9.66
CA LYS A 200 -42.18 -9.50 -9.73
C LYS A 200 -42.90 -9.65 -8.38
N THR A 201 -42.84 -10.83 -7.78
CA THR A 201 -43.41 -11.06 -6.45
C THR A 201 -42.85 -10.11 -5.44
N LEU A 202 -41.51 -9.92 -5.43
CA LEU A 202 -40.85 -8.99 -4.54
C LEU A 202 -41.37 -7.53 -4.74
N SER A 203 -41.50 -7.09 -5.98
CA SER A 203 -42.06 -5.78 -6.31
C SER A 203 -43.53 -5.63 -5.91
N ASP A 204 -44.35 -6.69 -6.11
CA ASP A 204 -45.76 -6.66 -5.78
C ASP A 204 -46.03 -6.71 -4.27
N THR A 205 -45.18 -7.38 -3.49
CA THR A 205 -45.28 -7.46 -2.03
C THR A 205 -44.77 -6.19 -1.34
N HIS A 206 -43.93 -5.41 -2.02
CA HIS A 206 -43.38 -4.14 -1.52
C HIS A 206 -43.77 -2.97 -2.45
N PRO A 207 -45.06 -2.65 -2.60
CA PRO A 207 -45.52 -1.69 -3.61
C PRO A 207 -45.05 -0.25 -3.41
N LEU A 208 -44.61 0.09 -2.20
CA LEU A 208 -44.07 1.41 -1.86
C LEU A 208 -42.57 1.52 -2.06
N ASP A 209 -41.87 0.42 -2.26
CA ASP A 209 -40.45 0.43 -2.56
C ASP A 209 -40.20 0.52 -4.08
N MET A 210 -39.86 1.74 -4.51
CA MET A 210 -39.63 2.03 -5.92
C MET A 210 -38.35 1.38 -6.46
N ALA A 211 -37.43 0.96 -5.59
CA ALA A 211 -36.23 0.25 -6.01
C ALA A 211 -36.54 -1.10 -6.67
N TYR A 212 -37.50 -1.87 -6.12
CA TYR A 212 -37.89 -3.16 -6.72
C TYR A 212 -38.61 -2.99 -8.03
N LYS A 213 -39.46 -1.94 -8.18
CA LYS A 213 -40.07 -1.62 -9.47
C LYS A 213 -39.04 -1.25 -10.52
N THR A 214 -38.04 -0.44 -10.13
CA THR A 214 -36.94 -0.06 -11.03
C THR A 214 -36.08 -1.27 -11.40
N MET A 215 -35.80 -2.16 -10.43
CA MET A 215 -35.06 -3.39 -10.65
C MET A 215 -35.79 -4.34 -11.61
N LEU A 216 -37.10 -4.48 -11.45
CA LEU A 216 -37.96 -5.25 -12.38
C LEU A 216 -37.91 -4.65 -13.79
N GLY A 217 -37.98 -3.30 -13.88
CA GLY A 217 -37.86 -2.61 -15.17
C GLY A 217 -36.50 -2.87 -15.84
N ASN A 218 -35.39 -2.83 -15.08
CA ASN A 218 -34.06 -3.12 -15.60
C ASN A 218 -33.91 -4.57 -16.05
N TRP A 219 -34.51 -5.49 -15.30
CA TRP A 219 -34.58 -6.90 -15.71
C TRP A 219 -35.32 -7.08 -17.05
N LEU A 220 -36.48 -6.41 -17.21
CA LEU A 220 -37.25 -6.42 -18.45
C LEU A 220 -36.45 -5.81 -19.63
N MET A 221 -35.67 -4.77 -19.40
CA MET A 221 -34.76 -4.21 -20.41
C MET A 221 -33.74 -5.22 -20.92
N GLN A 222 -33.13 -5.99 -20.01
CA GLN A 222 -32.15 -7.02 -20.35
C GLN A 222 -32.77 -8.22 -21.12
N HIS A 223 -34.09 -8.38 -21.04
CA HIS A 223 -34.85 -9.48 -21.69
C HIS A 223 -35.73 -8.98 -22.85
N ASP A 224 -35.33 -7.89 -23.51
CA ASP A 224 -35.99 -7.32 -24.69
C ASP A 224 -37.47 -6.91 -24.51
N GLN A 225 -37.91 -6.74 -23.24
CA GLN A 225 -39.27 -6.29 -22.90
C GLN A 225 -39.30 -4.78 -22.61
N GLN A 226 -38.82 -4.02 -23.57
CA GLN A 226 -38.55 -2.58 -23.42
C GLN A 226 -39.82 -1.74 -23.12
N LYS A 227 -40.98 -2.12 -23.67
CA LYS A 227 -42.22 -1.36 -23.45
C LYS A 227 -42.74 -1.46 -22.02
N GLU A 228 -42.66 -2.65 -21.44
CA GLU A 228 -43.05 -2.92 -20.07
C GLU A 228 -42.08 -2.23 -19.10
N ALA A 229 -40.79 -2.28 -19.40
CA ALA A 229 -39.74 -1.57 -18.64
C ALA A 229 -39.99 -0.06 -18.61
N TYR A 230 -40.24 0.55 -19.76
CA TYR A 230 -40.55 1.99 -19.87
C TYR A 230 -41.75 2.39 -19.00
N LYS A 231 -42.80 1.56 -18.99
CA LYS A 231 -43.98 1.81 -18.16
C LYS A 231 -43.62 1.80 -16.69
N LEU A 232 -42.84 0.83 -16.23
CA LEU A 232 -42.42 0.77 -14.82
C LEU A 232 -41.58 1.99 -14.43
N PHE A 233 -40.59 2.37 -15.23
CA PHE A 233 -39.77 3.54 -14.94
C PHE A 233 -40.60 4.83 -14.89
N THR A 234 -41.51 5.01 -15.82
CA THR A 234 -42.39 6.18 -15.83
C THR A 234 -43.38 6.17 -14.66
N ASP A 235 -43.88 5.01 -14.24
CA ASP A 235 -44.73 4.91 -13.06
C ASP A 235 -43.94 5.20 -11.77
N VAL A 236 -42.69 4.77 -11.66
CA VAL A 236 -41.81 5.16 -10.54
C VAL A 236 -41.63 6.69 -10.48
N LEU A 237 -41.33 7.34 -11.62
CA LEU A 237 -41.14 8.81 -11.65
C LEU A 237 -42.43 9.62 -11.48
N LYS A 238 -43.62 9.02 -11.59
CA LYS A 238 -44.89 9.69 -11.19
C LYS A 238 -45.03 9.77 -9.66
N GLU A 239 -44.60 8.70 -8.97
CA GLU A 239 -44.65 8.63 -7.51
C GLU A 239 -43.47 9.37 -6.88
N GLU A 240 -42.28 9.17 -7.42
CA GLU A 240 -41.01 9.77 -6.98
C GLU A 240 -40.34 10.52 -8.14
N PRO A 241 -40.70 11.78 -8.39
CA PRO A 241 -40.20 12.53 -9.55
C PRO A 241 -38.68 12.66 -9.66
N ASP A 242 -37.97 12.61 -8.52
CA ASP A 242 -36.51 12.76 -8.44
C ASP A 242 -35.80 11.41 -8.13
N ASN A 243 -36.42 10.28 -8.48
CA ASN A 243 -35.80 8.97 -8.27
C ASN A 243 -34.63 8.75 -9.25
N ALA A 244 -33.42 8.92 -8.75
CA ALA A 244 -32.19 8.86 -9.56
C ALA A 244 -31.97 7.51 -10.27
N TYR A 245 -32.44 6.39 -9.69
CA TYR A 245 -32.33 5.08 -10.29
C TYR A 245 -33.27 4.94 -11.50
N ALA A 246 -34.51 5.39 -11.36
CA ALA A 246 -35.45 5.36 -12.47
C ALA A 246 -35.08 6.34 -13.59
N GLU A 247 -34.52 7.51 -13.24
CA GLU A 247 -33.97 8.45 -14.22
C GLU A 247 -32.80 7.83 -15.00
N SER A 248 -31.85 7.18 -14.32
CA SER A 248 -30.74 6.46 -14.97
C SER A 248 -31.24 5.34 -15.88
N SER A 249 -32.23 4.56 -15.41
CA SER A 249 -32.83 3.46 -16.20
C SER A 249 -33.56 3.98 -17.44
N LEU A 250 -34.20 5.14 -17.36
CA LEU A 250 -34.83 5.77 -18.54
C LEU A 250 -33.78 6.32 -19.51
N TYR A 251 -32.67 6.84 -19.02
CA TYR A 251 -31.55 7.22 -19.87
C TYR A 251 -31.05 6.02 -20.68
N ASP A 252 -30.81 4.88 -20.02
CA ASP A 252 -30.41 3.64 -20.66
C ASP A 252 -31.45 3.13 -21.66
N TYR A 253 -32.75 3.21 -21.32
CA TYR A 253 -33.85 2.89 -22.22
C TYR A 253 -33.84 3.74 -23.50
N TYR A 254 -33.66 5.08 -23.36
CA TYR A 254 -33.66 5.97 -24.52
C TYR A 254 -32.43 5.74 -25.42
N ASN A 255 -31.29 5.41 -24.83
CA ASN A 255 -30.09 5.03 -25.58
C ASN A 255 -30.31 3.71 -26.35
N ALA A 256 -30.80 2.68 -25.66
CA ALA A 256 -31.08 1.36 -26.27
C ALA A 256 -32.14 1.42 -27.39
N THR A 257 -33.04 2.38 -27.33
CA THR A 257 -34.10 2.60 -28.35
C THR A 257 -33.76 3.69 -29.37
N HIS A 258 -32.48 4.20 -29.38
CA HIS A 258 -32.00 5.22 -30.29
C HIS A 258 -32.77 6.56 -30.25
N GLN A 259 -33.30 6.91 -29.10
CA GLN A 259 -34.03 8.18 -28.87
C GLN A 259 -33.07 9.23 -28.29
N GLU A 260 -32.09 9.68 -29.07
CA GLU A 260 -30.97 10.52 -28.63
C GLU A 260 -31.41 11.83 -27.95
N ALA A 261 -32.47 12.48 -28.48
CA ALA A 261 -32.97 13.73 -27.92
C ALA A 261 -33.52 13.56 -26.50
N GLU A 262 -34.27 12.46 -26.27
CA GLU A 262 -34.81 12.17 -24.94
C GLU A 262 -33.73 11.68 -23.97
N ALA A 263 -32.79 10.86 -24.45
CA ALA A 263 -31.61 10.48 -23.67
C ALA A 263 -30.83 11.72 -23.21
N ARG A 264 -30.62 12.69 -24.08
CA ARG A 264 -29.92 13.94 -23.74
C ARG A 264 -30.67 14.77 -22.70
N LYS A 265 -31.99 14.90 -22.83
CA LYS A 265 -32.83 15.59 -21.83
C LYS A 265 -32.74 14.90 -20.48
N MET A 266 -32.76 13.57 -20.46
CA MET A 266 -32.67 12.79 -19.22
C MET A 266 -31.29 12.95 -18.58
N LEU A 267 -30.22 12.87 -19.38
CA LEU A 267 -28.86 13.11 -18.92
C LEU A 267 -28.69 14.52 -18.29
N ASP A 268 -29.16 15.57 -18.99
CA ASP A 268 -29.12 16.93 -18.47
C ASP A 268 -29.91 17.06 -17.16
N ARG A 269 -31.08 16.37 -17.04
CA ARG A 269 -31.87 16.36 -15.81
C ARG A 269 -31.13 15.70 -14.64
N ILE A 270 -30.49 14.55 -14.87
CA ILE A 270 -29.70 13.83 -13.85
C ILE A 270 -28.51 14.67 -13.43
N LEU A 271 -27.71 15.15 -14.39
CA LEU A 271 -26.46 15.82 -14.10
C LEU A 271 -26.62 17.22 -13.51
N LEU A 272 -27.68 17.94 -13.91
CA LEU A 272 -27.98 19.29 -13.41
C LEU A 272 -29.05 19.30 -12.30
N GLY A 273 -29.58 18.14 -11.89
CA GLY A 273 -30.51 18.02 -10.77
C GLY A 273 -29.84 18.35 -9.43
N ASN A 274 -30.51 19.12 -8.57
CA ASN A 274 -29.98 19.47 -7.24
C ASN A 274 -30.09 18.33 -6.24
N THR A 275 -31.01 17.39 -6.46
CA THR A 275 -31.30 16.24 -5.58
C THR A 275 -30.51 14.99 -5.96
N THR A 276 -29.98 14.93 -7.18
CA THR A 276 -29.19 13.77 -7.67
C THR A 276 -27.87 13.67 -6.91
N PRO A 277 -27.56 12.53 -6.25
CA PRO A 277 -26.31 12.30 -5.57
C PRO A 277 -25.08 12.47 -6.49
N VAL A 278 -23.99 12.98 -5.94
CA VAL A 278 -22.75 13.20 -6.71
C VAL A 278 -22.23 11.91 -7.33
N ASP A 279 -22.27 10.79 -6.60
CA ASP A 279 -21.84 9.49 -7.11
C ASP A 279 -22.63 9.07 -8.35
N THR A 280 -23.95 9.28 -8.35
CA THR A 280 -24.79 9.02 -9.54
C THR A 280 -24.37 9.90 -10.72
N LYS A 281 -24.13 11.20 -10.47
CA LYS A 281 -23.64 12.12 -11.51
C LYS A 281 -22.29 11.68 -12.08
N LEU A 282 -21.38 11.22 -11.22
CA LEU A 282 -20.05 10.72 -11.64
C LEU A 282 -20.16 9.45 -12.50
N VAL A 283 -21.07 8.55 -12.15
CA VAL A 283 -21.33 7.35 -12.97
C VAL A 283 -21.89 7.74 -14.33
N MET A 284 -22.91 8.61 -14.35
CA MET A 284 -23.59 9.01 -15.59
C MET A 284 -22.65 9.79 -16.53
N ILE A 285 -21.84 10.69 -16.02
CA ILE A 285 -20.91 11.44 -16.88
C ILE A 285 -19.78 10.54 -17.40
N ARG A 286 -19.33 9.53 -16.65
CA ARG A 286 -18.38 8.52 -17.14
C ARG A 286 -18.98 7.71 -18.29
N SER A 287 -20.22 7.26 -18.15
CA SER A 287 -20.93 6.55 -19.25
C SER A 287 -21.03 7.43 -20.49
N PHE A 288 -21.45 8.69 -20.31
CA PHE A 288 -21.52 9.64 -21.42
C PHE A 288 -20.16 9.88 -22.11
N ILE A 289 -19.07 10.00 -21.33
CA ILE A 289 -17.72 10.11 -21.88
C ILE A 289 -17.36 8.87 -22.70
N GLN A 290 -17.62 7.66 -22.18
CA GLN A 290 -17.32 6.42 -22.90
C GLN A 290 -18.08 6.31 -24.21
N ASP A 291 -19.35 6.67 -24.22
CA ASP A 291 -20.16 6.65 -25.43
C ASP A 291 -19.71 7.71 -26.45
N ASN A 292 -19.36 8.90 -25.95
CA ASN A 292 -18.80 9.98 -26.78
C ASN A 292 -17.49 9.56 -27.46
N GLU A 293 -16.60 8.89 -26.71
CA GLU A 293 -15.33 8.39 -27.24
C GLU A 293 -15.52 7.27 -28.27
N ARG A 294 -16.44 6.32 -28.00
CA ARG A 294 -16.77 5.23 -28.94
C ARG A 294 -17.31 5.74 -30.27
N ASN A 295 -18.06 6.82 -30.23
CA ASN A 295 -18.66 7.44 -31.40
C ASN A 295 -17.71 8.42 -32.13
N GLY A 296 -16.47 8.59 -31.63
CA GLY A 296 -15.48 9.52 -32.18
C GLY A 296 -15.94 10.97 -32.13
N ALA A 297 -16.82 11.32 -31.19
CA ALA A 297 -17.36 12.65 -31.05
C ALA A 297 -16.36 13.61 -30.38
N ASP A 298 -16.53 14.91 -30.63
CA ASP A 298 -15.68 15.97 -30.11
C ASP A 298 -15.81 16.10 -28.58
N SER A 299 -14.68 16.28 -27.89
CA SER A 299 -14.60 16.55 -26.47
C SER A 299 -15.34 17.83 -26.01
N THR A 300 -15.66 18.73 -26.92
CA THR A 300 -16.36 19.99 -26.66
C THR A 300 -17.70 19.77 -25.93
N GLN A 301 -18.44 18.72 -26.30
CA GLN A 301 -19.73 18.40 -25.67
C GLN A 301 -19.57 17.94 -24.23
N VAL A 302 -18.53 17.16 -23.94
CA VAL A 302 -18.21 16.68 -22.62
C VAL A 302 -17.79 17.86 -21.72
N LEU A 303 -16.92 18.73 -22.22
CA LEU A 303 -16.45 19.90 -21.48
C LEU A 303 -17.58 20.89 -21.20
N ALA A 304 -18.45 21.16 -22.19
CA ALA A 304 -19.61 22.03 -22.00
C ALA A 304 -20.56 21.50 -20.90
N LEU A 305 -20.66 20.18 -20.77
CA LEU A 305 -21.47 19.56 -19.74
C LEU A 305 -20.83 19.72 -18.35
N PHE A 306 -19.53 19.49 -18.23
CA PHE A 306 -18.79 19.78 -17.01
C PHE A 306 -18.93 21.25 -16.59
N ASP A 307 -18.81 22.18 -17.55
CA ASP A 307 -18.93 23.62 -17.27
C ASP A 307 -20.31 23.98 -16.73
N LYS A 308 -21.40 23.40 -17.27
CA LYS A 308 -22.74 23.56 -16.71
C LYS A 308 -22.85 23.04 -15.28
N MET A 309 -22.29 21.84 -15.00
CA MET A 309 -22.32 21.23 -13.68
C MET A 309 -21.55 22.07 -12.64
N LEU A 310 -20.41 22.65 -13.03
CA LEU A 310 -19.59 23.50 -12.17
C LEU A 310 -20.15 24.92 -11.95
N GLN A 311 -21.10 25.35 -12.77
CA GLN A 311 -21.85 26.59 -12.59
C GLN A 311 -23.03 26.45 -11.62
N MET A 312 -23.34 25.26 -11.15
CA MET A 312 -24.40 25.03 -10.16
C MET A 312 -24.06 25.70 -8.82
N PRO A 313 -25.08 26.05 -7.99
CA PRO A 313 -24.86 26.77 -6.73
C PRO A 313 -23.94 26.07 -5.72
N LYS A 314 -23.80 24.75 -5.82
CA LYS A 314 -22.90 23.94 -4.98
C LYS A 314 -22.10 23.00 -5.89
N PRO A 315 -21.03 23.49 -6.52
CA PRO A 315 -20.21 22.67 -7.37
C PRO A 315 -19.47 21.59 -6.56
N SER A 316 -19.35 20.38 -7.13
CA SER A 316 -18.62 19.29 -6.50
C SER A 316 -17.14 19.34 -6.91
N SER A 317 -16.25 19.16 -5.93
CA SER A 317 -14.81 18.98 -6.17
C SER A 317 -14.51 17.73 -7.01
N ASP A 318 -15.29 16.64 -6.83
CA ASP A 318 -15.08 15.39 -7.58
C ASP A 318 -15.42 15.59 -9.07
N ILE A 319 -16.47 16.37 -9.38
CA ILE A 319 -16.80 16.73 -10.76
C ILE A 319 -15.72 17.62 -11.36
N ALA A 320 -15.20 18.59 -10.59
CA ALA A 320 -14.10 19.44 -11.03
C ALA A 320 -12.83 18.64 -11.27
N ALA A 321 -12.51 17.69 -10.38
CA ALA A 321 -11.37 16.80 -10.51
C ALA A 321 -11.50 15.88 -11.74
N MET A 322 -12.69 15.32 -11.98
CA MET A 322 -12.96 14.50 -13.17
C MET A 322 -12.81 15.32 -14.46
N ARG A 323 -13.25 16.58 -14.47
CA ARG A 323 -13.03 17.50 -15.60
C ARG A 323 -11.55 17.70 -15.88
N ALA A 324 -10.76 18.00 -14.84
CA ALA A 324 -9.32 18.22 -14.97
C ALA A 324 -8.60 16.95 -15.45
N ALA A 325 -8.97 15.77 -14.92
CA ALA A 325 -8.46 14.49 -15.38
C ALA A 325 -8.81 14.20 -16.85
N TYR A 326 -10.04 14.50 -17.27
CA TYR A 326 -10.46 14.36 -18.67
C TYR A 326 -9.65 15.27 -19.61
N MET A 327 -9.41 16.51 -19.19
CA MET A 327 -8.58 17.45 -19.96
C MET A 327 -7.12 16.98 -20.06
N SER A 328 -6.58 16.39 -19.00
CA SER A 328 -5.24 15.79 -19.00
C SER A 328 -5.18 14.58 -19.94
N LEU A 329 -6.19 13.69 -19.91
CA LEU A 329 -6.29 12.54 -20.82
C LEU A 329 -6.36 12.96 -22.30
N LYS A 330 -6.97 14.12 -22.58
CA LYS A 330 -7.07 14.71 -23.93
C LYS A 330 -5.85 15.55 -24.32
N GLU A 331 -4.78 15.53 -23.51
CA GLU A 331 -3.54 16.26 -23.75
C GLU A 331 -3.78 17.75 -24.09
N MET A 332 -4.74 18.37 -23.42
CA MET A 332 -5.04 19.78 -23.58
C MET A 332 -3.87 20.67 -23.16
N PRO A 333 -3.83 21.95 -23.54
CA PRO A 333 -2.77 22.86 -23.14
C PRO A 333 -2.58 22.88 -21.61
N LYS A 334 -1.33 22.74 -21.17
CA LYS A 334 -0.95 22.59 -19.75
C LYS A 334 -1.52 23.70 -18.85
N ASP A 335 -1.51 24.94 -19.35
CA ASP A 335 -2.08 26.07 -18.59
C ASP A 335 -3.59 25.91 -18.38
N THR A 336 -4.32 25.36 -19.35
CA THR A 336 -5.76 25.10 -19.21
C THR A 336 -6.06 23.96 -18.23
N ILE A 337 -5.21 22.91 -18.24
CA ILE A 337 -5.27 21.81 -17.26
C ILE A 337 -5.00 22.34 -15.86
N ASN A 338 -3.99 23.21 -15.69
CA ASN A 338 -3.66 23.81 -14.41
C ASN A 338 -4.83 24.64 -13.85
N GLN A 339 -5.46 25.46 -14.69
CA GLN A 339 -6.66 26.22 -14.30
C GLN A 339 -7.81 25.29 -13.86
N ALA A 340 -7.94 24.11 -14.46
CA ALA A 340 -8.95 23.15 -14.05
C ALA A 340 -8.63 22.55 -12.67
N PHE A 341 -7.37 22.25 -12.36
CA PHE A 341 -6.97 21.81 -11.02
C PHE A 341 -7.05 22.94 -9.98
N GLU A 342 -6.71 24.18 -10.35
CA GLU A 342 -6.93 25.36 -9.49
C GLU A 342 -8.42 25.46 -9.10
N LYS A 343 -9.33 25.20 -10.05
CA LYS A 343 -10.77 25.17 -9.78
C LYS A 343 -11.17 24.08 -8.77
N VAL A 344 -10.49 22.92 -8.78
CA VAL A 344 -10.70 21.89 -7.74
C VAL A 344 -10.34 22.47 -6.37
N LEU A 345 -9.19 23.15 -6.26
CA LEU A 345 -8.70 23.72 -4.99
C LEU A 345 -9.52 24.93 -4.52
N GLU A 346 -10.19 25.66 -5.41
CA GLU A 346 -11.16 26.70 -5.01
C GLU A 346 -12.37 26.08 -4.28
N ILE A 347 -12.77 24.86 -4.68
CA ILE A 347 -13.93 24.16 -4.10
C ILE A 347 -13.52 23.36 -2.87
N ALA A 348 -12.39 22.67 -2.93
CA ALA A 348 -11.82 21.82 -1.90
C ALA A 348 -10.31 22.12 -1.72
N PRO A 349 -9.97 23.10 -0.88
CA PRO A 349 -8.56 23.50 -0.68
C PRO A 349 -7.66 22.42 -0.10
N ASP A 350 -8.25 21.38 0.50
CA ASP A 350 -7.60 20.22 1.09
C ASP A 350 -7.44 19.02 0.13
N ASN A 351 -7.80 19.19 -1.14
CA ASN A 351 -7.65 18.13 -2.14
C ASN A 351 -6.17 17.90 -2.48
N VAL A 352 -5.61 16.81 -1.95
CA VAL A 352 -4.19 16.43 -2.08
C VAL A 352 -3.83 16.15 -3.54
N GLU A 353 -4.65 15.36 -4.25
CA GLU A 353 -4.38 14.92 -5.61
C GLU A 353 -4.30 16.09 -6.59
N ALA A 354 -5.26 17.00 -6.51
CA ALA A 354 -5.29 18.19 -7.38
C ALA A 354 -4.07 19.09 -7.12
N ARG A 355 -3.72 19.29 -5.85
CA ARG A 355 -2.58 20.10 -5.47
C ARG A 355 -1.26 19.45 -5.91
N LEU A 356 -1.13 18.14 -5.74
CA LEU A 356 0.06 17.40 -6.17
C LEU A 356 0.24 17.47 -7.68
N GLN A 357 -0.84 17.35 -8.45
CA GLN A 357 -0.77 17.46 -9.91
C GLN A 357 -0.32 18.85 -10.35
N LEU A 358 -0.81 19.91 -9.71
CA LEU A 358 -0.34 21.27 -9.95
C LEU A 358 1.13 21.45 -9.60
N VAL A 359 1.56 20.94 -8.45
CA VAL A 359 2.97 20.99 -8.02
C VAL A 359 3.86 20.27 -9.03
N GLN A 360 3.47 19.08 -9.51
CA GLN A 360 4.23 18.33 -10.52
C GLN A 360 4.30 19.09 -11.85
N ASN A 361 3.18 19.64 -12.33
CA ASN A 361 3.15 20.42 -13.55
C ASN A 361 4.04 21.68 -13.48
N LEU A 362 4.04 22.37 -12.33
CA LEU A 362 4.89 23.52 -12.07
C LEU A 362 6.37 23.15 -11.94
N TRP A 363 6.63 21.97 -11.36
CA TRP A 363 7.98 21.41 -11.21
C TRP A 363 8.62 21.11 -12.57
N ASP A 364 7.89 20.44 -13.46
CA ASP A 364 8.34 20.15 -14.83
C ASP A 364 8.67 21.42 -15.60
N ASP A 365 7.88 22.47 -15.39
CA ASP A 365 8.09 23.79 -15.99
C ASP A 365 9.21 24.60 -15.29
N LYS A 366 9.84 24.04 -14.25
CA LYS A 366 10.86 24.71 -13.40
C LYS A 366 10.38 26.02 -12.77
N LYS A 367 9.07 26.14 -12.52
CA LYS A 367 8.44 27.31 -11.88
C LYS A 367 8.52 27.22 -10.35
N TYR A 368 9.75 27.15 -9.81
CA TYR A 368 10.01 26.84 -8.40
C TYR A 368 9.34 27.82 -7.41
N ASP A 369 9.21 29.11 -7.76
CA ASP A 369 8.49 30.07 -6.89
C ASP A 369 7.02 29.70 -6.69
N LYS A 370 6.35 29.25 -7.75
CA LYS A 370 4.96 28.79 -7.68
C LYS A 370 4.84 27.42 -6.98
N VAL A 371 5.84 26.55 -7.12
CA VAL A 371 5.91 25.30 -6.37
C VAL A 371 5.95 25.61 -4.87
N ILE A 372 6.80 26.53 -4.43
CA ILE A 372 6.92 26.94 -3.03
C ILE A 372 5.57 27.50 -2.53
N GLU A 373 4.96 28.44 -3.26
CA GLU A 373 3.66 29.01 -2.88
C GLU A 373 2.59 27.91 -2.72
N MET A 374 2.53 26.96 -3.66
CA MET A 374 1.54 25.89 -3.65
C MET A 374 1.77 24.89 -2.52
N THR A 375 3.03 24.58 -2.22
CA THR A 375 3.39 23.66 -1.13
C THR A 375 3.27 24.33 0.25
N ASP A 376 3.54 25.62 0.39
CA ASP A 376 3.28 26.36 1.63
C ASP A 376 1.80 26.38 1.97
N GLN A 377 0.92 26.57 0.97
CA GLN A 377 -0.53 26.45 1.17
C GLN A 377 -0.91 25.02 1.57
N ALA A 378 -0.29 23.99 0.97
CA ALA A 378 -0.54 22.60 1.29
C ALA A 378 -0.27 22.29 2.77
N GLN A 379 0.81 22.81 3.34
CA GLN A 379 1.14 22.61 4.76
C GLN A 379 0.05 23.07 5.74
N ALA A 380 -0.79 24.03 5.33
CA ALA A 380 -1.91 24.49 6.15
C ALA A 380 -3.14 23.57 6.06
N TYR A 381 -3.37 22.94 4.91
CA TYR A 381 -4.55 22.09 4.65
C TYR A 381 -4.27 20.61 4.87
N ASN A 382 -3.05 20.16 4.57
CA ASN A 382 -2.62 18.76 4.59
C ASN A 382 -1.25 18.64 5.28
N PRO A 383 -1.14 18.96 6.58
CA PRO A 383 0.16 19.06 7.28
C PRO A 383 0.90 17.72 7.41
N ASP A 384 0.22 16.60 7.30
CA ASP A 384 0.78 15.24 7.38
C ASP A 384 1.22 14.67 6.02
N GLU A 385 1.01 15.41 4.92
CA GLU A 385 1.41 15.00 3.59
C GLU A 385 2.88 15.37 3.28
N MET A 386 3.79 14.42 3.49
CA MET A 386 5.24 14.59 3.35
C MET A 386 5.67 15.08 1.97
N VAL A 387 4.95 14.71 0.92
CA VAL A 387 5.27 15.06 -0.46
C VAL A 387 5.34 16.57 -0.69
N PHE A 388 4.54 17.36 0.02
CA PHE A 388 4.56 18.81 -0.11
C PHE A 388 5.79 19.44 0.56
N TYR A 389 6.25 18.90 1.67
CA TYR A 389 7.51 19.33 2.27
C TYR A 389 8.70 18.95 1.40
N TYR A 390 8.65 17.78 0.76
CA TYR A 390 9.68 17.36 -0.18
C TYR A 390 9.79 18.32 -1.37
N PHE A 391 8.70 18.56 -2.12
CA PHE A 391 8.73 19.46 -3.27
C PHE A 391 9.06 20.90 -2.88
N GLY A 392 8.51 21.41 -1.79
CA GLY A 392 8.78 22.78 -1.29
C GLY A 392 10.23 22.96 -0.89
N GLY A 393 10.77 22.04 -0.11
CA GLY A 393 12.17 22.08 0.32
C GLY A 393 13.13 21.89 -0.85
N MET A 394 12.84 20.96 -1.76
CA MET A 394 13.64 20.78 -2.98
C MET A 394 13.61 22.00 -3.89
N ALA A 395 12.48 22.70 -3.99
CA ALA A 395 12.41 23.96 -4.75
C ALA A 395 13.30 25.04 -4.14
N HIS A 396 13.33 25.16 -2.80
CA HIS A 396 14.28 26.02 -2.09
C HIS A 396 15.73 25.60 -2.34
N TYR A 397 16.01 24.30 -2.27
CA TYR A 397 17.35 23.75 -2.52
C TYR A 397 17.87 24.09 -3.92
N LEU A 398 17.04 23.88 -4.96
CA LEU A 398 17.40 24.21 -6.35
C LEU A 398 17.57 25.73 -6.59
N LYS A 399 16.96 26.56 -5.75
CA LYS A 399 17.18 28.01 -5.75
C LYS A 399 18.42 28.42 -4.93
N GLY A 400 19.11 27.48 -4.29
CA GLY A 400 20.30 27.73 -3.48
C GLY A 400 20.00 28.29 -2.08
N ASP A 401 18.76 28.17 -1.58
CA ASP A 401 18.35 28.65 -0.27
C ASP A 401 18.39 27.50 0.76
N ASP A 402 19.62 27.16 1.19
CA ASP A 402 19.86 26.05 2.12
C ASP A 402 19.10 26.23 3.45
N ASP A 403 18.94 27.48 3.95
CA ASP A 403 18.27 27.75 5.22
C ASP A 403 16.78 27.45 5.15
N LYS A 404 16.11 27.89 4.08
CA LYS A 404 14.70 27.60 3.90
C LYS A 404 14.44 26.12 3.58
N THR A 405 15.37 25.46 2.87
CA THR A 405 15.32 24.01 2.68
C THR A 405 15.30 23.28 4.01
N LEU A 406 16.26 23.61 4.91
CA LEU A 406 16.32 23.01 6.24
C LEU A 406 15.06 23.30 7.07
N ASP A 407 14.54 24.54 7.04
CA ASP A 407 13.33 24.90 7.76
C ASP A 407 12.12 24.11 7.28
N THR A 408 11.94 24.01 5.95
CA THR A 408 10.84 23.24 5.34
C THR A 408 10.94 21.76 5.71
N PHE A 409 12.12 21.16 5.59
CA PHE A 409 12.30 19.73 5.90
C PHE A 409 12.13 19.46 7.40
N ARG A 410 12.60 20.33 8.29
CA ARG A 410 12.37 20.22 9.74
C ARG A 410 10.89 20.26 10.08
N LYS A 411 10.10 21.12 9.42
CA LYS A 411 8.64 21.12 9.56
C LYS A 411 8.04 19.80 9.11
N GLY A 412 8.47 19.27 7.96
CA GLY A 412 8.01 17.99 7.44
C GLY A 412 8.29 16.84 8.40
N VAL A 413 9.54 16.66 8.81
CA VAL A 413 9.88 15.54 9.72
C VAL A 413 9.23 15.64 11.09
N ALA A 414 8.78 16.83 11.51
CA ALA A 414 7.98 17.01 12.73
C ALA A 414 6.54 16.48 12.60
N GLN A 415 6.04 16.25 11.39
CA GLN A 415 4.69 15.73 11.10
C GLN A 415 4.69 14.22 10.78
N VAL A 416 5.84 13.57 10.87
CA VAL A 416 5.98 12.14 10.55
C VAL A 416 5.10 11.29 11.46
N ASN A 417 4.40 10.33 10.87
CA ASN A 417 3.50 9.40 11.53
C ASN A 417 3.56 8.00 10.88
N GLU A 418 2.74 7.05 11.35
CA GLU A 418 2.73 5.65 10.88
C GLU A 418 2.37 5.49 9.39
N LYS A 419 1.78 6.52 8.76
CA LYS A 419 1.40 6.51 7.34
C LYS A 419 2.45 7.16 6.44
N SER A 420 3.47 7.79 7.02
CA SER A 420 4.51 8.49 6.26
C SER A 420 5.36 7.50 5.46
N SER A 421 5.66 7.84 4.19
CA SER A 421 6.54 7.02 3.35
C SER A 421 7.96 6.99 3.92
N PRO A 422 8.49 5.81 4.25
CA PRO A 422 9.86 5.68 4.74
C PRO A 422 10.90 6.25 3.75
N GLU A 423 10.64 6.10 2.44
CA GLU A 423 11.52 6.62 1.39
C GLU A 423 11.60 8.13 1.45
N LEU A 424 10.45 8.82 1.44
CA LEU A 424 10.41 10.29 1.48
C LEU A 424 11.05 10.84 2.76
N VAL A 425 10.73 10.25 3.91
CA VAL A 425 11.31 10.69 5.20
C VAL A 425 12.82 10.50 5.21
N SER A 426 13.30 9.37 4.71
CA SER A 426 14.74 9.08 4.57
C SER A 426 15.42 10.13 3.67
N ASP A 427 14.81 10.46 2.53
CA ASP A 427 15.38 11.45 1.59
C ASP A 427 15.42 12.86 2.20
N LEU A 428 14.39 13.27 2.96
CA LEU A 428 14.42 14.55 3.70
C LEU A 428 15.62 14.61 4.64
N TYR A 429 15.84 13.57 5.45
CA TYR A 429 16.97 13.51 6.37
C TYR A 429 18.32 13.45 5.65
N MET A 430 18.43 12.76 4.53
CA MET A 430 19.65 12.70 3.73
C MET A 430 20.07 14.10 3.25
N ILE A 431 19.13 14.84 2.63
CA ILE A 431 19.40 16.18 2.10
C ILE A 431 19.70 17.17 3.25
N MET A 432 18.99 17.04 4.38
CA MET A 432 19.34 17.80 5.59
C MET A 432 20.78 17.51 6.03
N GLY A 433 21.20 16.25 6.02
CA GLY A 433 22.56 15.83 6.34
C GLY A 433 23.59 16.49 5.44
N ASP A 434 23.36 16.50 4.13
CA ASP A 434 24.25 17.14 3.15
C ASP A 434 24.38 18.66 3.39
N ILE A 435 23.25 19.35 3.58
CA ILE A 435 23.24 20.80 3.82
C ILE A 435 23.93 21.14 5.16
N LEU A 436 23.65 20.38 6.22
CA LEU A 436 24.26 20.60 7.53
C LEU A 436 25.77 20.39 7.48
N ASN A 437 26.23 19.37 6.74
CA ASN A 437 27.68 19.16 6.53
C ASN A 437 28.30 20.32 5.76
N LYS A 438 27.69 20.78 4.68
CA LYS A 438 28.12 21.98 3.92
C LYS A 438 28.23 23.24 4.80
N LYS A 439 27.38 23.37 5.83
CA LYS A 439 27.40 24.46 6.81
C LYS A 439 28.42 24.24 7.94
N GLY A 440 29.13 23.13 7.98
CA GLY A 440 30.08 22.77 9.03
C GLY A 440 29.42 22.33 10.35
N LEU A 441 28.13 22.00 10.33
CA LEU A 441 27.36 21.52 11.47
C LEU A 441 27.41 19.98 11.54
N GLU A 442 28.62 19.45 11.74
CA GLU A 442 28.90 18.01 11.58
C GLU A 442 28.04 17.10 12.47
N LYS A 443 27.90 17.45 13.75
CA LYS A 443 27.11 16.64 14.70
C LYS A 443 25.66 16.54 14.29
N GLU A 444 25.10 17.64 13.82
CA GLU A 444 23.71 17.68 13.33
C GLU A 444 23.57 16.93 12.01
N SER A 445 24.58 17.05 11.12
CA SER A 445 24.65 16.29 9.86
C SER A 445 24.62 14.78 10.11
N TYR A 446 25.48 14.29 11.00
CA TYR A 446 25.56 12.87 11.32
C TYR A 446 24.27 12.35 11.99
N ALA A 447 23.65 13.14 12.87
CA ALA A 447 22.35 12.81 13.44
C ALA A 447 21.24 12.73 12.37
N ALA A 448 21.30 13.58 11.36
CA ALA A 448 20.36 13.52 10.24
C ALA A 448 20.58 12.24 9.40
N TYR A 449 21.83 11.87 9.10
CA TYR A 449 22.12 10.61 8.40
C TYR A 449 21.74 9.37 9.22
N ASP A 450 21.99 9.37 10.53
CA ASP A 450 21.55 8.28 11.40
C ASP A 450 20.02 8.15 11.38
N SER A 451 19.29 9.26 11.40
CA SER A 451 17.82 9.27 11.26
C SER A 451 17.38 8.78 9.87
N CYS A 452 18.06 9.22 8.81
CA CYS A 452 17.82 8.75 7.43
C CYS A 452 17.90 7.23 7.37
N LEU A 453 18.97 6.63 7.89
CA LEU A 453 19.22 5.20 7.85
C LEU A 453 18.33 4.38 8.82
N GLN A 454 17.74 5.02 9.84
CA GLN A 454 16.69 4.39 10.66
C GLN A 454 15.39 4.19 9.87
N TRP A 455 15.06 5.12 8.99
CA TRP A 455 13.88 5.02 8.13
C TRP A 455 14.10 4.08 6.95
N LYS A 456 15.30 4.12 6.36
CA LYS A 456 15.68 3.28 5.23
C LYS A 456 17.17 2.95 5.30
N ASP A 457 17.51 1.78 5.81
CA ASP A 457 18.87 1.32 6.06
C ASP A 457 19.69 1.01 4.80
N ASP A 458 19.01 0.95 3.64
CA ASP A 458 19.55 0.77 2.31
C ASP A 458 19.45 2.03 1.42
N ASN A 459 19.33 3.23 2.01
CA ASN A 459 19.43 4.48 1.24
C ASN A 459 20.86 4.64 0.72
N ILE A 460 21.09 4.16 -0.49
CA ILE A 460 22.43 4.05 -1.10
C ILE A 460 23.16 5.40 -1.19
N PRO A 461 22.52 6.50 -1.69
CA PRO A 461 23.14 7.82 -1.68
C PRO A 461 23.52 8.29 -0.27
N ALA A 462 22.65 8.10 0.73
CA ALA A 462 22.93 8.49 2.10
C ALA A 462 24.11 7.71 2.70
N LEU A 463 24.14 6.39 2.47
CA LEU A 463 25.26 5.54 2.89
C LEU A 463 26.59 6.03 2.30
N ASN A 464 26.61 6.39 1.02
CA ASN A 464 27.80 6.93 0.37
C ASN A 464 28.25 8.26 0.97
N ASN A 465 27.33 9.24 1.06
CA ASN A 465 27.66 10.57 1.50
C ASN A 465 28.12 10.57 2.97
N TYR A 466 27.40 9.84 3.81
CA TYR A 466 27.76 9.70 5.23
C TYR A 466 29.14 9.03 5.41
N ALA A 467 29.39 7.92 4.70
CA ALA A 467 30.68 7.23 4.72
C ALA A 467 31.81 8.16 4.27
N TYR A 468 31.60 8.92 3.20
CA TYR A 468 32.57 9.90 2.72
C TYR A 468 32.89 10.97 3.77
N TYR A 469 31.87 11.62 4.37
CA TYR A 469 32.07 12.68 5.33
C TYR A 469 32.78 12.20 6.63
N ILE A 470 32.46 11.01 7.13
CA ILE A 470 33.17 10.37 8.22
C ILE A 470 34.66 10.14 7.84
N SER A 471 34.93 9.65 6.64
CA SER A 471 36.28 9.32 6.18
C SER A 471 37.19 10.54 6.09
N LEU A 472 36.63 11.72 5.75
CA LEU A 472 37.41 12.98 5.70
C LEU A 472 38.01 13.38 7.06
N LYS A 473 37.41 12.90 8.17
CA LYS A 473 37.93 13.16 9.54
C LYS A 473 38.87 12.07 10.04
N GLY A 474 38.98 10.97 9.32
CA GLY A 474 39.75 9.81 9.78
C GLY A 474 39.16 9.12 11.01
N GLU A 475 37.90 9.42 11.35
CA GLU A 475 37.18 8.85 12.48
C GLU A 475 36.24 7.73 12.02
N ASN A 476 36.06 6.70 12.87
CA ASN A 476 35.11 5.60 12.58
C ASN A 476 35.24 5.00 11.17
N LEU A 477 36.44 4.87 10.62
CA LEU A 477 36.72 4.40 9.26
C LEU A 477 36.08 3.02 9.01
N HIS A 478 36.07 2.12 9.99
CA HIS A 478 35.39 0.83 9.87
C HIS A 478 33.87 0.96 9.61
N LYS A 479 33.17 1.91 10.28
CA LYS A 479 31.76 2.22 9.99
C LYS A 479 31.63 2.76 8.56
N ALA A 480 32.52 3.64 8.16
CA ALA A 480 32.55 4.20 6.81
C ALA A 480 32.75 3.11 5.74
N GLU A 481 33.71 2.18 5.96
CA GLU A 481 33.96 1.06 5.06
C GLU A 481 32.71 0.18 4.91
N GLN A 482 32.07 -0.20 6.01
CA GLN A 482 30.87 -1.03 5.97
C GLN A 482 29.72 -0.38 5.18
N MET A 483 29.50 0.93 5.36
CA MET A 483 28.48 1.68 4.62
C MET A 483 28.82 1.77 3.14
N SER A 484 30.04 2.18 2.81
CA SER A 484 30.49 2.34 1.43
C SER A 484 30.58 0.98 0.69
N TYR A 485 30.90 -0.12 1.40
CA TYR A 485 30.84 -1.46 0.82
C TYR A 485 29.43 -1.84 0.36
N LYS A 486 28.39 -1.45 1.13
CA LYS A 486 26.99 -1.65 0.68
C LYS A 486 26.70 -0.92 -0.62
N THR A 487 27.25 0.29 -0.82
CA THR A 487 26.99 1.10 -2.02
C THR A 487 27.62 0.47 -3.26
N ILE A 488 28.87 0.03 -3.20
CA ILE A 488 29.53 -0.64 -4.33
C ILE A 488 28.96 -2.03 -4.61
N LYS A 489 28.36 -2.69 -3.62
CA LYS A 489 27.63 -3.94 -3.81
C LYS A 489 26.30 -3.72 -4.54
N ALA A 490 25.60 -2.63 -4.24
CA ALA A 490 24.35 -2.26 -4.88
C ALA A 490 24.57 -1.79 -6.33
N GLU A 491 25.58 -0.94 -6.53
CA GLU A 491 25.91 -0.35 -7.83
C GLU A 491 27.41 -0.51 -8.17
N PRO A 492 27.84 -1.69 -8.61
CA PRO A 492 29.27 -2.02 -8.76
C PRO A 492 30.01 -1.21 -9.84
N LYS A 493 29.29 -0.52 -10.70
CA LYS A 493 29.84 0.33 -11.78
C LYS A 493 29.68 1.82 -11.53
N ASN A 494 29.14 2.21 -10.37
CA ASN A 494 29.01 3.62 -10.05
C ASN A 494 30.39 4.19 -9.64
N GLY A 495 30.97 5.03 -10.51
CA GLY A 495 32.30 5.60 -10.31
C GLY A 495 32.42 6.42 -9.03
N THR A 496 31.38 7.16 -8.65
CA THR A 496 31.34 7.95 -7.41
C THR A 496 31.42 7.08 -6.16
N TYR A 497 30.69 5.94 -6.15
CA TYR A 497 30.71 5.03 -5.00
C TYR A 497 32.03 4.27 -4.91
N LEU A 498 32.60 3.90 -6.06
CA LEU A 498 33.93 3.29 -6.13
C LEU A 498 35.03 4.26 -5.66
N ASP A 499 34.96 5.55 -5.99
CA ASP A 499 35.86 6.60 -5.49
C ASP A 499 35.76 6.74 -3.96
N THR A 500 34.56 6.85 -3.42
CA THR A 500 34.35 6.92 -1.96
C THR A 500 34.94 5.70 -1.24
N TYR A 501 34.70 4.49 -1.77
CA TYR A 501 35.26 3.29 -1.18
C TYR A 501 36.80 3.25 -1.26
N ALA A 502 37.37 3.64 -2.41
CA ALA A 502 38.80 3.74 -2.60
C ALA A 502 39.42 4.77 -1.64
N TRP A 503 38.76 5.92 -1.43
CA TRP A 503 39.22 6.94 -0.49
C TRP A 503 39.20 6.47 0.96
N ILE A 504 38.15 5.74 1.38
CA ILE A 504 38.08 5.14 2.73
C ILE A 504 39.23 4.16 2.93
N LEU A 505 39.49 3.26 1.98
CA LEU A 505 40.64 2.36 2.04
C LEU A 505 42.00 3.09 2.10
N PHE A 506 42.10 4.23 1.39
CA PHE A 506 43.27 5.11 1.47
C PHE A 506 43.44 5.69 2.87
N MET A 507 42.38 6.13 3.49
CA MET A 507 42.40 6.65 4.87
C MET A 507 42.72 5.55 5.91
N GLU A 508 42.41 4.29 5.61
CA GLU A 508 42.85 3.13 6.39
C GLU A 508 44.27 2.66 6.08
N GLU A 509 45.04 3.42 5.28
CA GLU A 509 46.39 3.08 4.82
C GLU A 509 46.48 1.82 3.96
N ARG A 510 45.41 1.31 3.46
CA ARG A 510 45.30 0.13 2.56
C ARG A 510 45.48 0.57 1.09
N TYR A 511 46.60 1.21 0.81
CA TYR A 511 46.83 1.91 -0.46
C TYR A 511 46.75 1.04 -1.68
N HIS A 512 47.15 -0.23 -1.60
CA HIS A 512 47.12 -1.14 -2.73
C HIS A 512 45.68 -1.51 -3.09
N GLU A 513 44.84 -1.78 -2.11
CA GLU A 513 43.42 -2.05 -2.31
C GLU A 513 42.70 -0.80 -2.80
N ALA A 514 42.97 0.36 -2.22
CA ALA A 514 42.44 1.63 -2.66
C ALA A 514 42.68 1.87 -4.16
N LYS A 515 43.88 1.52 -4.66
CA LYS A 515 44.20 1.63 -6.09
C LYS A 515 43.31 0.77 -6.97
N ILE A 516 43.01 -0.48 -6.54
CA ILE A 516 42.17 -1.39 -7.33
C ILE A 516 40.77 -0.78 -7.57
N TYR A 517 40.18 -0.17 -6.53
CA TYR A 517 38.85 0.44 -6.64
C TYR A 517 38.91 1.80 -7.35
N MET A 518 39.99 2.58 -7.17
CA MET A 518 40.20 3.82 -7.90
C MET A 518 40.36 3.59 -9.40
N ASP A 519 41.08 2.54 -9.82
CA ASP A 519 41.20 2.16 -11.24
C ASP A 519 39.81 1.87 -11.84
N GLN A 520 38.96 1.19 -11.08
CA GLN A 520 37.57 0.93 -11.49
C GLN A 520 36.71 2.19 -11.50
N ALA A 521 36.88 3.09 -10.52
CA ALA A 521 36.16 4.37 -10.48
C ALA A 521 36.44 5.17 -11.75
N ILE A 522 37.71 5.35 -12.06
CA ILE A 522 38.14 6.11 -13.25
C ILE A 522 37.66 5.46 -14.56
N ALA A 523 37.67 4.12 -14.64
CA ALA A 523 37.21 3.39 -15.81
C ALA A 523 35.68 3.49 -16.04
N ASN A 524 34.90 3.76 -14.99
CA ASN A 524 33.45 3.89 -15.04
C ASN A 524 32.95 5.37 -15.06
N MET A 525 33.83 6.35 -14.97
CA MET A 525 33.49 7.77 -15.09
C MET A 525 33.78 8.31 -16.50
N ASP A 526 32.97 9.27 -16.95
CA ASP A 526 33.32 10.02 -18.14
C ASP A 526 34.52 10.94 -17.82
N SER A 527 35.54 10.87 -18.67
CA SER A 527 36.78 11.63 -18.49
C SER A 527 36.58 13.17 -18.54
N THR A 528 35.46 13.62 -19.08
CA THR A 528 35.11 15.05 -19.20
C THR A 528 34.28 15.56 -18.02
N GLU A 529 33.65 14.65 -17.26
CA GLU A 529 32.79 14.97 -16.11
C GLU A 529 33.41 14.59 -14.75
N THR A 530 34.61 13.99 -14.74
CA THR A 530 35.30 13.60 -13.51
C THR A 530 35.61 14.82 -12.65
N SER A 531 35.11 14.85 -11.42
CA SER A 531 35.29 15.98 -10.51
C SER A 531 36.75 16.15 -10.08
N ASN A 532 37.12 17.40 -9.72
CA ASN A 532 38.48 17.70 -9.23
C ASN A 532 38.84 16.93 -7.96
N VAL A 533 37.86 16.57 -7.12
CA VAL A 533 38.02 15.77 -5.93
C VAL A 533 38.46 14.35 -6.28
N VAL A 534 37.78 13.69 -7.20
CA VAL A 534 38.14 12.34 -7.67
C VAL A 534 39.52 12.32 -8.32
N LEU A 535 39.84 13.36 -9.11
CA LEU A 535 41.17 13.50 -9.71
C LEU A 535 42.28 13.68 -8.61
N GLU A 536 41.99 14.39 -7.53
CA GLU A 536 42.89 14.53 -6.42
C GLU A 536 43.07 13.21 -5.67
N HIS A 537 41.97 12.52 -5.31
CA HIS A 537 42.00 11.18 -4.69
C HIS A 537 42.81 10.20 -5.52
N ALA A 538 42.63 10.17 -6.85
CA ALA A 538 43.40 9.33 -7.73
C ALA A 538 44.92 9.67 -7.63
N GLY A 539 45.26 10.92 -7.70
CA GLY A 539 46.65 11.36 -7.57
C GLY A 539 47.28 10.94 -6.22
N ASP A 540 46.56 11.13 -5.12
CA ASP A 540 47.00 10.76 -3.78
C ASP A 540 47.19 9.23 -3.64
N ILE A 541 46.22 8.44 -4.13
CA ILE A 541 46.28 6.97 -4.09
C ILE A 541 47.43 6.45 -4.95
N TYR A 542 47.62 6.95 -6.18
CA TYR A 542 48.74 6.54 -7.04
C TYR A 542 50.10 6.93 -6.42
N ALA A 543 50.21 8.11 -5.81
CA ALA A 543 51.45 8.53 -5.14
C ALA A 543 51.85 7.60 -4.01
N MET A 544 50.88 7.17 -3.18
CA MET A 544 51.12 6.25 -2.06
C MET A 544 51.43 4.82 -2.55
N ASN A 545 51.07 4.47 -3.79
CA ASN A 545 51.48 3.23 -4.46
C ASN A 545 52.81 3.34 -5.21
N GLY A 546 53.54 4.47 -5.09
CA GLY A 546 54.83 4.70 -5.77
C GLY A 546 54.72 5.04 -7.26
N LEU A 547 53.54 5.29 -7.78
CA LEU A 547 53.25 5.60 -9.18
C LEU A 547 53.27 7.12 -9.39
N THR A 548 54.43 7.73 -9.23
CA THR A 548 54.59 9.19 -9.22
C THR A 548 54.18 9.88 -10.51
N ASP A 549 54.44 9.27 -11.66
CA ASP A 549 54.09 9.88 -12.97
C ASP A 549 52.57 9.88 -13.19
N GLU A 550 51.87 8.85 -12.82
CA GLU A 550 50.41 8.77 -12.85
C GLU A 550 49.80 9.76 -11.85
N ALA A 551 50.35 9.83 -10.62
CA ALA A 551 49.92 10.81 -9.61
C ALA A 551 50.03 12.25 -10.13
N MET A 552 51.16 12.60 -10.74
CA MET A 552 51.39 13.91 -11.33
C MET A 552 50.40 14.25 -12.44
N LYS A 553 50.00 13.26 -13.24
CA LYS A 553 49.01 13.43 -14.31
C LYS A 553 47.64 13.81 -13.73
N TYR A 554 47.20 13.13 -12.67
CA TYR A 554 45.90 13.36 -12.06
C TYR A 554 45.84 14.65 -11.24
N TRP A 555 46.90 14.94 -10.42
CA TRP A 555 47.03 16.20 -9.70
C TRP A 555 47.04 17.40 -10.65
N LYS A 556 47.75 17.29 -11.79
CA LYS A 556 47.78 18.37 -12.77
C LYS A 556 46.39 18.60 -13.41
N LYS A 557 45.65 17.52 -13.73
CA LYS A 557 44.28 17.64 -14.22
C LYS A 557 43.37 18.31 -13.19
N SER A 558 43.45 17.93 -11.92
CA SER A 558 42.72 18.55 -10.82
C SER A 558 43.06 20.04 -10.66
N TYR A 559 44.33 20.38 -10.70
CA TYR A 559 44.82 21.76 -10.61
C TYR A 559 44.33 22.62 -11.80
N ASP A 560 44.48 22.10 -13.00
CA ASP A 560 44.04 22.79 -14.23
C ASP A 560 42.51 22.95 -14.26
N GLY A 561 41.75 22.02 -13.64
CA GLY A 561 40.32 22.07 -13.42
C GLY A 561 39.84 23.05 -12.36
N GLY A 562 40.78 23.71 -11.65
CA GLY A 562 40.49 24.78 -10.68
C GLY A 562 40.79 24.44 -9.22
N ASN A 563 41.28 23.25 -8.89
CA ASN A 563 41.72 22.89 -7.53
C ASN A 563 43.11 23.50 -7.23
N LYS A 564 43.15 24.79 -6.87
CA LYS A 564 44.37 25.56 -6.65
C LYS A 564 44.62 25.76 -5.15
N THR A 565 44.52 24.68 -4.39
CA THR A 565 44.84 24.69 -2.94
C THR A 565 46.36 24.68 -2.72
N ASP A 566 46.81 25.20 -1.56
CA ASP A 566 48.23 25.16 -1.14
C ASP A 566 48.73 23.71 -1.12
N ALA A 567 47.89 22.76 -0.68
CA ALA A 567 48.22 21.33 -0.65
C ALA A 567 48.49 20.80 -2.08
N MET A 568 47.64 21.15 -3.04
CA MET A 568 47.82 20.74 -4.43
C MET A 568 49.08 21.32 -5.05
N GLU A 569 49.38 22.60 -4.82
CA GLU A 569 50.63 23.22 -5.28
C GLU A 569 51.86 22.54 -4.71
N LEU A 570 51.84 22.18 -3.43
CA LEU A 570 52.92 21.47 -2.78
C LEU A 570 53.06 20.01 -3.28
N LYS A 571 51.93 19.30 -3.51
CA LYS A 571 51.94 17.97 -4.13
C LYS A 571 52.60 17.99 -5.50
N LEU A 572 52.24 18.95 -6.35
CA LEU A 572 52.82 19.12 -7.69
C LEU A 572 54.33 19.49 -7.60
N LYS A 573 54.71 20.38 -6.68
CA LYS A 573 56.09 20.84 -6.48
C LYS A 573 57.01 19.72 -5.99
N TYR A 574 56.56 18.98 -4.99
CA TYR A 574 57.40 17.98 -4.34
C TYR A 574 57.19 16.56 -4.91
N LYS A 575 56.22 16.39 -5.82
CA LYS A 575 55.89 15.13 -6.48
C LYS A 575 55.60 14.00 -5.50
N LYS A 576 54.90 14.31 -4.41
CA LYS A 576 54.53 13.37 -3.35
C LYS A 576 53.24 13.78 -2.67
N TYR A 577 52.54 12.83 -2.07
CA TYR A 577 51.40 13.10 -1.22
C TYR A 577 51.72 14.00 -0.05
N ILE A 578 50.95 15.04 0.15
CA ILE A 578 51.04 16.00 1.27
C ILE A 578 49.63 16.22 1.80
N PRO A 579 49.34 15.77 3.05
CA PRO A 579 48.04 16.05 3.68
C PRO A 579 47.81 17.55 3.88
N GLU A 580 46.56 18.01 3.88
CA GLU A 580 46.20 19.43 4.02
C GLU A 580 46.76 20.05 5.30
N GLU A 581 46.63 19.39 6.45
CA GLU A 581 47.19 19.86 7.74
C GLU A 581 48.72 20.10 7.71
N LYS A 582 49.41 19.31 6.90
CA LYS A 582 50.84 19.45 6.72
C LYS A 582 51.17 20.57 5.76
N ALA A 583 50.33 20.77 4.76
CA ALA A 583 50.46 21.87 3.79
C ALA A 583 50.29 23.22 4.48
N GLU A 584 49.28 23.40 5.32
CA GLU A 584 49.07 24.63 6.09
C GLU A 584 50.30 24.98 6.95
N LYS A 585 50.85 24.01 7.69
CA LYS A 585 52.07 24.22 8.52
C LYS A 585 53.29 24.59 7.67
N MET A 586 53.41 24.01 6.46
CA MET A 586 54.50 24.34 5.54
C MET A 586 54.34 25.75 4.95
N THR A 587 53.14 26.14 4.59
CA THR A 587 52.84 27.48 4.03
C THR A 587 53.06 28.56 5.07
N ASP A 588 52.67 28.37 6.32
CA ASP A 588 52.92 29.29 7.43
C ASP A 588 54.41 29.44 7.73
N MET A 589 55.17 28.36 7.67
CA MET A 589 56.63 28.41 7.86
C MET A 589 57.32 29.21 6.75
N TYR A 590 56.90 29.04 5.49
CA TYR A 590 57.42 29.80 4.34
C TYR A 590 57.01 31.27 4.35
N SER A 591 55.82 31.60 4.82
CA SER A 591 55.34 32.98 4.95
C SER A 591 56.16 33.72 6.04
N THR A 592 56.43 33.07 7.17
CA THR A 592 57.29 33.61 8.26
C THR A 592 58.75 33.77 7.83
N GLU A 593 59.32 32.85 7.07
CA GLU A 593 60.66 32.97 6.53
C GLU A 593 60.78 34.10 5.48
N ARG A 594 59.81 34.22 4.56
CA ARG A 594 59.74 35.36 3.62
C ARG A 594 59.65 36.69 4.35
N TYR A 595 58.89 36.80 5.44
CA TYR A 595 58.81 38.00 6.28
C TYR A 595 60.10 38.28 6.97
N ALA A 596 60.80 37.26 7.48
CA ALA A 596 62.12 37.40 8.13
C ALA A 596 63.24 37.82 7.15
N VAL A 597 63.20 37.26 5.91
CA VAL A 597 64.16 37.63 4.84
C VAL A 597 63.88 39.05 4.34
N LYS A 598 62.62 39.46 4.14
CA LYS A 598 62.27 40.85 3.80
C LYS A 598 62.67 41.81 4.86
N LYS A 599 62.52 41.52 6.16
CA LYS A 599 62.98 42.34 7.28
C LYS A 599 64.51 42.47 7.35
N LYS A 600 65.27 41.39 7.03
CA LYS A 600 66.73 41.40 6.94
C LYS A 600 67.19 42.20 5.71
N THR A 601 66.51 42.16 4.62
CA THR A 601 66.86 42.91 3.37
C THR A 601 66.55 44.39 3.53
N ILE A 602 65.48 44.77 4.22
CA ILE A 602 65.14 46.16 4.51
C ILE A 602 66.15 46.74 5.51
N LYS A 603 66.55 46.00 6.60
CA LYS A 603 67.59 46.45 7.54
C LYS A 603 68.98 46.59 6.91
N ARG A 604 69.28 45.86 5.82
CA ARG A 604 70.51 46.01 5.03
C ARG A 604 70.47 47.23 4.09
N LYS A 605 69.32 47.63 3.58
CA LYS A 605 69.17 48.82 2.71
C LYS A 605 69.12 50.13 3.54
N THR A 606 68.75 50.10 4.80
CA THR A 606 68.80 51.31 5.71
C THR A 606 70.11 51.50 6.44
N ARG A 607 71.10 50.61 6.23
CA ARG A 607 72.49 50.76 6.78
C ARG A 607 73.52 51.04 5.65
N ARG A 608 73.11 51.33 4.47
CA ARG A 608 73.92 51.95 3.41
C ARG A 608 73.30 53.33 3.12
#